data_849f1624591e0496f8dd7f1fe3449d14
#
_entry.id   849f1624591e0496f8dd7f1fe3449d14
#
_cell.length_a   1.000
_cell.length_b   1.000
_cell.length_c   1.000
_cell.angle_alpha   90.00
_cell.angle_beta   90.00
_cell.angle_gamma   90.00
#
_symmetry.space_group_name_H-M   'P 1'
#
loop_
_entity.id
_entity.type
_entity.pdbx_description
1 polymer ?
#
loop_
_entity_poly.entity_id
_entity_poly.type
_entity_poly.pdbx_seq_one_letter_code
_entity_poly.pdbx_strand_id
1 'polypeptide(L)'
;MAKKPIKITEVVLRDAHQSLLATRMTMDEMRPILPEMDKIPYFSVECWGGATFDSCIRFLDEDPWERLRILRKELPHQKLQMLFRGQNMLGYRPYADDAVEYFVQKSVANGIDVI
;
A
#
# COMPACT_ATOMS: atom_id res chain seq x y z
N MET A 1 -12.04 3.86 34.98
CA MET A 1 -11.53 2.93 33.96
C MET A 1 -10.71 3.71 32.95
N ALA A 2 -9.52 3.26 32.64
CA ALA A 2 -8.72 3.85 31.60
C ALA A 2 -9.36 3.54 30.23
N LYS A 3 -9.57 4.57 29.41
CA LYS A 3 -10.05 4.39 28.04
C LYS A 3 -8.89 3.92 27.16
N LYS A 4 -9.13 2.92 26.32
CA LYS A 4 -8.14 2.52 25.31
C LYS A 4 -8.04 3.62 24.25
N PRO A 5 -6.84 4.03 23.85
CA PRO A 5 -6.68 5.00 22.78
C PRO A 5 -7.23 4.46 21.45
N ILE A 6 -7.84 5.34 20.67
CA ILE A 6 -8.27 5.00 19.31
C ILE A 6 -7.04 4.94 18.42
N LYS A 7 -6.95 3.89 17.62
CA LYS A 7 -5.90 3.73 16.62
C LYS A 7 -6.42 4.19 15.26
N ILE A 8 -5.63 4.98 14.55
CA ILE A 8 -6.02 5.57 13.27
C ILE A 8 -5.17 5.00 12.16
N THR A 9 -5.81 4.49 11.11
CA THR A 9 -5.15 4.11 9.87
C THR A 9 -5.39 5.19 8.84
N GLU A 10 -4.33 5.75 8.27
CA GLU A 10 -4.42 6.71 7.17
C GLU A 10 -4.51 5.97 5.85
N VAL A 11 -5.49 6.32 5.03
CA VAL A 11 -5.75 5.62 3.75
C VAL A 11 -5.58 6.50 2.52
N VAL A 12 -5.09 7.72 2.68
CA VAL A 12 -5.00 8.70 1.58
C VAL A 12 -4.13 8.19 0.42
N LEU A 13 -3.06 7.47 0.71
CA LEU A 13 -2.14 6.99 -0.33
C LEU A 13 -2.69 5.81 -1.13
N ARG A 14 -3.71 5.12 -0.63
CA ARG A 14 -4.34 4.01 -1.35
C ARG A 14 -5.77 4.35 -1.75
N ASP A 15 -6.66 4.62 -0.79
CA ASP A 15 -8.09 4.77 -1.06
C ASP A 15 -8.41 6.07 -1.80
N ALA A 16 -7.97 7.20 -1.28
CA ALA A 16 -8.19 8.49 -1.95
C ALA A 16 -7.49 8.56 -3.31
N HIS A 17 -6.26 8.07 -3.39
CA HIS A 17 -5.51 7.98 -4.63
C HIS A 17 -6.27 7.15 -5.68
N GLN A 18 -6.78 5.97 -5.30
CA GLN A 18 -7.55 5.11 -6.19
C GLN A 18 -8.90 5.75 -6.59
N SER A 19 -9.61 6.34 -5.64
CA SER A 19 -10.94 6.89 -5.84
C SER A 19 -10.94 8.20 -6.64
N LEU A 20 -9.94 9.05 -6.42
CA LEU A 20 -9.91 10.40 -7.00
C LEU A 20 -9.05 10.47 -8.26
N LEU A 21 -8.02 9.64 -8.38
CA LEU A 21 -7.04 9.72 -9.46
C LEU A 21 -6.92 8.41 -10.25
N ALA A 22 -7.87 7.49 -10.06
CA ALA A 22 -7.87 6.17 -10.71
C ALA A 22 -6.51 5.46 -10.57
N THR A 23 -5.84 5.61 -9.44
CA THR A 23 -4.52 5.04 -9.13
C THR A 23 -3.41 5.51 -10.08
N ARG A 24 -3.51 6.75 -10.59
CA ARG A 24 -2.55 7.30 -11.58
C ARG A 24 -1.47 8.20 -10.99
N MET A 25 -1.43 8.37 -9.66
CA MET A 25 -0.37 9.17 -9.03
C MET A 25 0.96 8.42 -9.07
N THR A 26 2.00 9.09 -9.56
CA THR A 26 3.35 8.54 -9.60
C THR A 26 4.00 8.57 -8.22
N MET A 27 5.07 7.79 -8.05
CA MET A 27 5.85 7.82 -6.81
C MET A 27 6.46 9.21 -6.57
N ASP A 28 6.94 9.88 -7.61
CA ASP A 28 7.53 11.20 -7.51
C ASP A 28 6.52 12.27 -7.04
N GLU A 29 5.27 12.16 -7.48
CA GLU A 29 4.19 13.04 -7.02
C GLU A 29 3.83 12.82 -5.56
N MET A 30 3.98 11.59 -5.07
CA MET A 30 3.66 11.18 -3.70
C MET A 30 4.75 11.52 -2.70
N ARG A 31 6.02 11.47 -3.11
CA ARG A 31 7.18 11.60 -2.21
C ARG A 31 7.20 12.86 -1.34
N PRO A 32 6.81 14.06 -1.82
CA PRO A 32 6.92 15.27 -1.00
C PRO A 32 6.13 15.25 0.31
N ILE A 33 5.03 14.49 0.39
CA ILE A 33 4.22 14.41 1.61
C ILE A 33 4.72 13.35 2.61
N LEU A 34 5.51 12.38 2.15
CA LEU A 34 5.87 11.24 2.98
C LEU A 34 6.64 11.60 4.26
N PRO A 35 7.63 12.53 4.24
CA PRO A 35 8.31 12.91 5.47
C PRO A 35 7.36 13.51 6.51
N GLU A 36 6.35 14.26 6.09
CA GLU A 36 5.37 14.84 7.01
C GLU A 36 4.43 13.76 7.57
N MET A 37 4.00 12.82 6.73
CA MET A 37 3.18 11.70 7.18
C MET A 37 3.90 10.81 8.18
N ASP A 38 5.21 10.62 8.00
CA ASP A 38 6.01 9.77 8.90
C ASP A 38 6.11 10.33 10.33
N LYS A 39 5.87 11.62 10.51
CA LYS A 39 5.88 12.27 11.84
C LYS A 39 4.58 12.08 12.62
N ILE A 40 3.50 11.65 11.97
CA ILE A 40 2.20 11.51 12.61
C ILE A 40 2.08 10.11 13.21
N PRO A 41 1.59 9.97 14.46
CA PRO A 41 1.53 8.67 15.12
C PRO A 41 0.32 7.83 14.66
N TYR A 42 0.24 7.51 13.37
CA TYR A 42 -0.75 6.58 12.86
C TYR A 42 -0.49 5.16 13.39
N PHE A 43 -1.55 4.37 13.51
CA PHE A 43 -1.40 2.93 13.74
C PHE A 43 -0.80 2.26 12.49
N SER A 44 -1.30 2.63 11.31
CA SER A 44 -0.79 2.15 10.03
C SER A 44 -1.10 3.14 8.93
N VAL A 45 -0.38 3.03 7.82
CA VAL A 45 -0.64 3.78 6.58
C VAL A 45 -0.96 2.77 5.49
N GLU A 46 -2.18 2.81 4.98
CA GLU A 46 -2.60 1.99 3.85
C GLU A 46 -2.14 2.66 2.56
N CYS A 47 -1.14 2.08 1.92
CA CYS A 47 -0.43 2.74 0.82
C CYS A 47 -0.27 1.87 -0.42
N TRP A 48 -0.78 0.65 -0.39
CA TRP A 48 -0.52 -0.32 -1.44
C TRP A 48 -1.67 -1.32 -1.56
N GLY A 49 -1.73 -2.03 -2.66
CA GLY A 49 -2.75 -3.04 -2.92
C GLY A 49 -2.70 -3.52 -4.35
N GLY A 50 -3.62 -4.41 -4.73
CA GLY A 50 -3.68 -4.98 -6.07
C GLY A 50 -3.86 -3.95 -7.17
N ALA A 51 -4.74 -2.95 -6.96
CA ALA A 51 -4.95 -1.87 -7.93
C ALA A 51 -3.70 -1.00 -8.11
N THR A 52 -2.96 -0.75 -7.04
CA THR A 52 -1.68 -0.04 -7.10
C THR A 52 -0.66 -0.82 -7.92
N PHE A 53 -0.54 -2.11 -7.64
CA PHE A 53 0.35 -3.01 -8.37
C PHE A 53 0.03 -3.01 -9.87
N ASP A 54 -1.23 -3.20 -10.21
CA ASP A 54 -1.70 -3.24 -11.60
C ASP A 54 -1.45 -1.91 -12.33
N SER A 55 -1.78 -0.77 -11.70
CA SER A 55 -1.59 0.55 -12.29
C SER A 55 -0.12 0.89 -12.52
N CYS A 56 0.76 0.49 -11.64
CA CYS A 56 2.21 0.69 -11.84
C CYS A 56 2.66 0.05 -13.15
N ILE A 57 2.22 -1.17 -13.41
CA ILE A 57 2.60 -1.91 -14.61
C ILE A 57 1.91 -1.36 -15.86
N ARG A 58 0.58 -1.13 -15.78
CA ARG A 58 -0.22 -0.79 -16.97
C ARG A 58 -0.07 0.66 -17.41
N PHE A 59 0.06 1.59 -16.47
CA PHE A 59 -0.14 3.01 -16.77
C PHE A 59 1.00 3.91 -16.35
N LEU A 60 1.75 3.55 -15.32
CA LEU A 60 2.75 4.43 -14.74
C LEU A 60 4.18 4.09 -15.14
N ASP A 61 4.38 2.95 -15.80
CA ASP A 61 5.71 2.44 -16.14
C ASP A 61 6.64 2.41 -14.91
N GLU A 62 6.08 1.98 -13.77
CA GLU A 62 6.80 1.83 -12.52
C GLU A 62 6.85 0.37 -12.09
N ASP A 63 7.94 -0.02 -11.44
CA ASP A 63 8.03 -1.31 -10.76
C ASP A 63 7.22 -1.25 -9.45
N PRO A 64 6.13 -2.02 -9.32
CA PRO A 64 5.30 -1.95 -8.12
C PRO A 64 6.04 -2.39 -6.85
N TRP A 65 6.99 -3.31 -6.95
CA TRP A 65 7.80 -3.74 -5.82
C TRP A 65 8.78 -2.65 -5.38
N GLU A 66 9.36 -1.94 -6.32
CA GLU A 66 10.23 -0.81 -6.01
C GLU A 66 9.43 0.33 -5.34
N ARG A 67 8.23 0.61 -5.82
CA ARG A 67 7.32 1.57 -5.15
C ARG A 67 7.14 1.20 -3.69
N LEU A 68 6.86 -0.05 -3.39
CA LEU A 68 6.69 -0.52 -2.02
C LEU A 68 7.96 -0.35 -1.19
N ARG A 69 9.12 -0.67 -1.75
CA ARG A 69 10.40 -0.48 -1.06
C ARG A 69 10.70 1.00 -0.79
N ILE A 70 10.36 1.88 -1.72
CA ILE A 70 10.51 3.33 -1.53
C ILE A 70 9.59 3.81 -0.40
N LEU A 71 8.33 3.39 -0.40
CA LEU A 71 7.40 3.71 0.68
C LEU A 71 7.92 3.20 2.03
N ARG A 72 8.45 2.00 2.08
CA ARG A 72 9.05 1.46 3.31
C ARG A 72 10.22 2.31 3.80
N LYS A 73 11.07 2.79 2.88
CA LYS A 73 12.21 3.62 3.21
C LYS A 73 11.79 5.01 3.67
N GLU A 74 10.81 5.62 3.00
CA GLU A 74 10.37 6.99 3.28
C GLU A 74 9.43 7.08 4.50
N LEU A 75 8.82 5.97 4.91
CA LEU A 75 7.92 5.88 6.07
C LEU A 75 8.46 4.88 7.11
N PRO A 76 9.69 5.09 7.63
CA PRO A 76 10.32 4.11 8.51
C PRO A 76 9.62 3.94 9.86
N HIS A 77 8.87 4.94 10.33
CA HIS A 77 8.17 4.92 11.62
C HIS A 77 6.71 4.45 11.51
N GLN A 78 6.23 4.14 10.30
CA GLN A 78 4.86 3.71 10.07
C GLN A 78 4.79 2.21 9.78
N LYS A 79 3.70 1.58 10.20
CA LYS A 79 3.34 0.26 9.69
C LYS A 79 2.69 0.44 8.33
N LEU A 80 3.17 -0.26 7.33
CA LEU A 80 2.59 -0.22 6.00
C LEU A 80 1.50 -1.28 5.86
N GLN A 81 0.34 -0.85 5.37
CA GLN A 81 -0.82 -1.69 5.20
C GLN A 81 -1.20 -1.79 3.73
N MET A 82 -1.67 -2.95 3.32
CA MET A 82 -2.21 -3.14 1.98
C MET A 82 -3.66 -3.58 2.04
N LEU A 83 -4.44 -3.18 1.03
CA LEU A 83 -5.74 -3.77 0.77
C LEU A 83 -5.54 -5.06 -0.02
N PHE A 84 -6.09 -6.17 0.49
CA PHE A 84 -5.96 -7.47 -0.14
C PHE A 84 -7.34 -8.07 -0.43
N ARG A 85 -7.58 -8.39 -1.70
CA ARG A 85 -8.88 -8.86 -2.20
C ARG A 85 -8.99 -10.38 -2.23
N GLY A 86 -8.14 -11.10 -1.54
CA GLY A 86 -8.12 -12.56 -1.57
C GLY A 86 -7.74 -13.10 -2.95
N GLN A 87 -8.50 -14.09 -3.42
CA GLN A 87 -8.19 -14.78 -4.68
C GLN A 87 -8.18 -13.87 -5.91
N ASN A 88 -8.91 -12.76 -5.88
CA ASN A 88 -8.93 -11.83 -7.02
C ASN A 88 -7.70 -10.92 -7.11
N MET A 89 -6.91 -10.89 -6.05
CA MET A 89 -5.59 -10.23 -5.97
C MET A 89 -5.47 -8.90 -6.74
N LEU A 90 -5.22 -8.96 -8.05
CA LEU A 90 -4.96 -7.80 -8.91
C LEU A 90 -6.11 -7.47 -9.85
N GLY A 91 -7.09 -8.35 -10.01
CA GLY A 91 -8.08 -8.22 -11.08
C GLY A 91 -9.46 -8.70 -10.70
N TYR A 92 -10.19 -9.15 -11.72
CA TYR A 92 -11.60 -9.55 -11.59
C TYR A 92 -11.83 -11.07 -11.63
N ARG A 93 -10.76 -11.84 -11.79
CA ARG A 93 -10.81 -13.31 -11.83
C ARG A 93 -9.96 -13.88 -10.70
N PRO A 94 -10.36 -15.02 -10.11
CA PRO A 94 -9.56 -15.69 -9.09
C PRO A 94 -8.23 -16.17 -9.66
N TYR A 95 -7.18 -15.99 -8.85
CA TYR A 95 -5.86 -16.55 -9.10
C TYR A 95 -5.72 -17.88 -8.36
N ALA A 96 -4.79 -18.72 -8.79
CA ALA A 96 -4.49 -19.97 -8.11
C ALA A 96 -3.91 -19.70 -6.71
N ASP A 97 -4.12 -20.64 -5.77
CA ASP A 97 -3.69 -20.47 -4.37
C ASP A 97 -2.19 -20.24 -4.22
N ASP A 98 -1.38 -20.92 -5.01
CA ASP A 98 0.08 -20.76 -4.98
C ASP A 98 0.51 -19.36 -5.44
N ALA A 99 -0.18 -18.77 -6.43
CA ALA A 99 0.08 -17.41 -6.88
C ALA A 99 -0.29 -16.40 -5.79
N VAL A 100 -1.42 -16.59 -5.11
CA VAL A 100 -1.86 -15.73 -3.99
C VAL A 100 -0.87 -15.79 -2.84
N GLU A 101 -0.46 -17.00 -2.45
CA GLU A 101 0.53 -17.19 -1.39
C GLU A 101 1.86 -16.50 -1.73
N TYR A 102 2.35 -16.69 -2.93
CA TYR A 102 3.58 -16.06 -3.40
C TYR A 102 3.50 -14.54 -3.37
N PHE A 103 2.37 -13.98 -3.81
CA PHE A 103 2.14 -12.53 -3.78
C PHE A 103 2.17 -11.98 -2.35
N VAL A 104 1.51 -12.64 -1.41
CA VAL A 104 1.51 -12.24 0.01
C VAL A 104 2.92 -12.30 0.59
N GLN A 105 3.63 -13.39 0.35
CA GLN A 105 5.01 -13.54 0.82
C GLN A 105 5.92 -12.43 0.27
N LYS A 106 5.80 -12.10 -1.01
CA LYS A 106 6.59 -11.02 -1.61
C LYS A 106 6.19 -9.64 -1.09
N SER A 107 4.91 -9.43 -0.82
CA SER A 107 4.43 -8.17 -0.22
C SER A 107 5.06 -7.94 1.15
N VAL A 108 5.05 -8.95 1.99
CA VAL A 108 5.67 -8.89 3.32
C VAL A 108 7.19 -8.67 3.20
N ALA A 109 7.85 -9.42 2.31
CA ALA A 109 9.29 -9.30 2.11
C ALA A 109 9.71 -7.90 1.62
N ASN A 110 8.85 -7.19 0.92
CA ASN A 110 9.13 -5.85 0.41
C ASN A 110 8.63 -4.71 1.31
N GLY A 111 8.01 -5.01 2.44
CA GLY A 111 7.77 -4.01 3.46
C GLY A 111 6.35 -3.90 4.03
N ILE A 112 5.42 -4.73 3.63
CA ILE A 112 4.06 -4.71 4.18
C ILE A 112 4.05 -5.32 5.59
N ASP A 113 3.44 -4.62 6.53
CA ASP A 113 3.30 -5.03 7.93
C ASP A 113 1.89 -5.53 8.25
N VAL A 114 0.87 -4.98 7.57
CA VAL A 114 -0.55 -5.25 7.86
C VAL A 114 -1.29 -5.56 6.56
N ILE A 115 -2.09 -6.61 6.58
CA ILE A 115 -2.94 -7.02 5.46
C ILE A 115 -4.40 -7.02 5.89
#